data_b3197efcce8887e53a705593acd60d2f
#
_entry.id   b3197efcce8887e53a705593acd60d2f
#
_cell.length_a   1.000
_cell.length_b   1.000
_cell.length_c   1.000
_cell.angle_alpha   90.00
_cell.angle_beta   90.00
_cell.angle_gamma   90.00
#
_symmetry.space_group_name_H-M   'P 1'
#
loop_
_entity.id
_entity.type
_entity.pdbx_description
1 polymer ?
#
loop_
_entity_poly.entity_id
_entity_poly.type
_entity_poly.pdbx_seq_one_letter_code
_entity_poly.pdbx_strand_id
1 'polypeptide(L)'
;MKTALLALLLAVPAFCQAPLDSDSSAANLTLAADGSPLLSWLQESKDGDSTSLEYSTYKNGAWSPARTIAAKRPFFHHPAELPEVIALPNGTLLAHWIETPEGADEAEFVYVSASKDGVKWSAPAVAHKDRHMVQHGLASMVASGPAEASLVWLQALKGEEGPVSLMRSVISADGALLKEESLDSDVCNCCPTAIVKTAKGLLVAYRGHTRSDIRDIATIRFEGGKWLPSKIIYPDNWKINACPINAASAAANGDNVAVAWYTAADEKARVEMAFSKDGGAAFSKPTLVSTGQAYGYSSVVLNGDGSATVSWLERGGGDARVLVRTVAADGTAGPVTEVAKGDRHNLGYPRLLRSGAQTWIVAGTDVKLLPAK
;
A
#
# COMPACT_ATOMS: atom_id res chain seq x y z
N MET A 1 -2.18 -58.55 10.00
CA MET A 1 -3.20 -57.50 9.79
C MET A 1 -2.47 -56.18 9.51
N LYS A 2 -2.46 -55.72 8.27
CA LYS A 2 -1.86 -54.43 7.90
C LYS A 2 -2.99 -53.39 7.86
N THR A 3 -3.00 -52.51 8.84
CA THR A 3 -3.94 -51.38 8.89
C THR A 3 -3.46 -50.31 7.93
N ALA A 4 -4.16 -50.13 6.82
CA ALA A 4 -3.93 -49.03 5.90
C ALA A 4 -4.53 -47.75 6.49
N LEU A 5 -3.67 -46.76 6.81
CA LEU A 5 -4.12 -45.43 7.19
C LEU A 5 -4.54 -44.70 5.89
N LEU A 6 -5.84 -44.53 5.71
CA LEU A 6 -6.40 -43.72 4.62
C LEU A 6 -6.24 -42.24 5.03
N ALA A 7 -5.26 -41.56 4.43
CA ALA A 7 -5.15 -40.12 4.56
C ALA A 7 -6.30 -39.45 3.79
N LEU A 8 -7.28 -38.92 4.52
CA LEU A 8 -8.35 -38.12 3.97
C LEU A 8 -7.73 -36.75 3.57
N LEU A 9 -7.38 -36.62 2.31
CA LEU A 9 -7.13 -35.30 1.70
C LEU A 9 -8.48 -34.57 1.68
N LEU A 10 -8.71 -33.70 2.66
CA LEU A 10 -9.78 -32.72 2.62
C LEU A 10 -9.48 -31.80 1.45
N ALA A 11 -10.16 -31.98 0.34
CA ALA A 11 -10.18 -31.03 -0.76
C ALA A 11 -10.74 -29.70 -0.20
N VAL A 12 -9.91 -28.69 -0.03
CA VAL A 12 -10.35 -27.33 0.26
C VAL A 12 -11.25 -26.92 -0.90
N PRO A 13 -12.52 -26.52 -0.66
CA PRO A 13 -13.40 -26.12 -1.76
C PRO A 13 -12.72 -25.02 -2.57
N ALA A 14 -12.82 -25.09 -3.90
CA ALA A 14 -12.14 -24.20 -4.85
C ALA A 14 -12.39 -22.69 -4.62
N PHE A 15 -13.39 -22.33 -3.82
CA PHE A 15 -13.74 -20.95 -3.45
C PHE A 15 -12.98 -20.41 -2.22
N CYS A 16 -12.21 -21.21 -1.50
CA CYS A 16 -11.36 -20.72 -0.39
C CYS A 16 -10.07 -20.04 -0.86
N GLN A 17 -9.66 -20.28 -2.09
CA GLN A 17 -8.46 -19.70 -2.66
C GLN A 17 -8.77 -18.33 -3.29
N ALA A 18 -7.86 -17.36 -3.14
CA ALA A 18 -7.97 -16.08 -3.82
C ALA A 18 -7.95 -16.28 -5.34
N PRO A 19 -8.69 -15.47 -6.11
CA PRO A 19 -8.78 -15.62 -7.58
C PRO A 19 -7.56 -15.05 -8.31
N LEU A 20 -6.36 -15.27 -7.80
CA LEU A 20 -5.08 -14.89 -8.42
C LEU A 20 -4.46 -16.10 -9.11
N ASP A 21 -3.80 -15.86 -10.23
CA ASP A 21 -3.05 -16.85 -10.99
C ASP A 21 -1.67 -16.29 -11.44
N SER A 22 -0.97 -17.01 -12.32
CA SER A 22 0.36 -16.60 -12.81
C SER A 22 0.36 -15.30 -13.61
N ASP A 23 -0.80 -14.89 -14.15
CA ASP A 23 -0.97 -13.71 -14.98
C ASP A 23 -1.48 -12.51 -14.14
N SER A 24 -1.59 -12.70 -12.83
CA SER A 24 -1.96 -11.66 -11.86
C SER A 24 -0.73 -10.93 -11.34
N SER A 25 -0.83 -9.61 -11.17
CA SER A 25 0.22 -8.74 -10.63
C SER A 25 -0.32 -7.60 -9.79
N ALA A 26 0.55 -6.89 -9.08
CA ALA A 26 0.22 -5.70 -8.29
C ALA A 26 -0.95 -5.90 -7.31
N ALA A 27 -1.02 -7.07 -6.66
CA ALA A 27 -2.09 -7.39 -5.73
C ALA A 27 -2.04 -6.55 -4.45
N ASN A 28 -3.19 -6.02 -4.03
CA ASN A 28 -3.34 -5.17 -2.86
C ASN A 28 -4.55 -5.59 -2.01
N LEU A 29 -4.46 -5.41 -0.70
CA LEU A 29 -5.48 -5.75 0.27
C LEU A 29 -6.01 -4.50 0.97
N THR A 30 -7.32 -4.32 1.01
CA THR A 30 -8.04 -3.26 1.71
C THR A 30 -9.26 -3.82 2.44
N LEU A 31 -10.08 -2.95 3.04
CA LEU A 31 -11.34 -3.33 3.68
C LEU A 31 -12.55 -2.89 2.86
N ALA A 32 -13.52 -3.78 2.71
CA ALA A 32 -14.88 -3.43 2.34
C ALA A 32 -15.58 -2.65 3.49
N ALA A 33 -16.73 -2.03 3.22
CA ALA A 33 -17.47 -1.23 4.20
C ALA A 33 -17.92 -2.03 5.44
N ASP A 34 -18.12 -3.34 5.31
CA ASP A 34 -18.46 -4.25 6.41
C ASP A 34 -17.23 -4.83 7.14
N GLY A 35 -16.03 -4.35 6.81
CA GLY A 35 -14.77 -4.83 7.37
C GLY A 35 -14.24 -6.13 6.77
N SER A 36 -14.89 -6.68 5.76
CA SER A 36 -14.41 -7.88 5.03
C SER A 36 -13.15 -7.53 4.21
N PRO A 37 -12.21 -8.47 4.02
CA PRO A 37 -11.09 -8.28 3.11
C PRO A 37 -11.55 -8.05 1.66
N LEU A 38 -10.93 -7.07 1.02
CA LEU A 38 -11.07 -6.75 -0.38
C LEU A 38 -9.69 -6.87 -1.03
N LEU A 39 -9.59 -7.61 -2.12
CA LEU A 39 -8.38 -7.84 -2.89
C LEU A 39 -8.56 -7.18 -4.25
N SER A 40 -7.59 -6.38 -4.69
CA SER A 40 -7.52 -5.81 -6.04
C SER A 40 -6.20 -6.21 -6.70
N TRP A 41 -6.18 -6.36 -8.04
CA TRP A 41 -4.99 -6.73 -8.78
C TRP A 41 -5.11 -6.36 -10.26
N LEU A 42 -3.99 -6.33 -10.94
CA LEU A 42 -3.93 -6.30 -12.40
C LEU A 42 -3.90 -7.74 -12.92
N GLN A 43 -4.78 -8.04 -13.89
CA GLN A 43 -4.88 -9.34 -14.55
C GLN A 43 -4.55 -9.19 -16.02
N GLU A 44 -3.49 -9.83 -16.46
CA GLU A 44 -3.16 -9.95 -17.88
C GLU A 44 -4.06 -11.00 -18.53
N SER A 45 -4.50 -10.74 -19.77
CA SER A 45 -5.25 -11.72 -20.54
C SER A 45 -4.33 -12.86 -21.01
N LYS A 46 -4.89 -14.06 -21.19
CA LYS A 46 -4.10 -15.26 -21.55
C LYS A 46 -3.33 -15.16 -22.86
N ASP A 47 -3.76 -14.28 -23.76
CA ASP A 47 -3.07 -13.97 -25.02
C ASP A 47 -2.01 -12.86 -24.87
N GLY A 48 -1.92 -12.22 -23.69
CA GLY A 48 -0.99 -11.13 -23.42
C GLY A 48 -1.39 -9.79 -24.06
N ASP A 49 -2.54 -9.72 -24.74
CA ASP A 49 -2.93 -8.55 -25.54
C ASP A 49 -3.59 -7.43 -24.73
N SER A 50 -4.01 -7.70 -23.50
CA SER A 50 -4.70 -6.72 -22.67
C SER A 50 -4.58 -6.98 -21.18
N THR A 51 -4.73 -5.91 -20.39
CA THR A 51 -4.77 -5.96 -18.93
C THR A 51 -6.10 -5.44 -18.44
N SER A 52 -6.60 -6.00 -17.33
CA SER A 52 -7.74 -5.50 -16.58
C SER A 52 -7.38 -5.26 -15.11
N LEU A 53 -8.05 -4.29 -14.50
CA LEU A 53 -8.07 -4.12 -13.05
C LEU A 53 -9.26 -4.91 -12.50
N GLU A 54 -8.95 -5.89 -11.67
CA GLU A 54 -9.92 -6.81 -11.07
C GLU A 54 -10.00 -6.61 -9.56
N TYR A 55 -11.11 -7.04 -8.96
CA TYR A 55 -11.21 -7.15 -7.51
C TYR A 55 -12.10 -8.32 -7.08
N SER A 56 -11.93 -8.74 -5.82
CA SER A 56 -12.72 -9.76 -5.13
C SER A 56 -12.90 -9.39 -3.66
N THR A 57 -13.96 -9.92 -3.03
CA THR A 57 -14.25 -9.71 -1.61
C THR A 57 -14.33 -11.05 -0.89
N TYR A 58 -13.71 -11.16 0.29
CA TYR A 58 -13.79 -12.36 1.12
C TYR A 58 -14.98 -12.30 2.06
N LYS A 59 -15.96 -13.21 1.90
CA LYS A 59 -17.15 -13.29 2.76
C LYS A 59 -17.53 -14.75 3.00
N ASN A 60 -18.02 -15.04 4.19
CA ASN A 60 -18.51 -16.39 4.55
C ASN A 60 -17.49 -17.52 4.30
N GLY A 61 -16.21 -17.24 4.50
CA GLY A 61 -15.15 -18.22 4.35
C GLY A 61 -14.64 -18.41 2.91
N ALA A 62 -15.06 -17.58 1.95
CA ALA A 62 -14.66 -17.71 0.55
C ALA A 62 -14.45 -16.35 -0.13
N TRP A 63 -13.58 -16.31 -1.15
CA TRP A 63 -13.45 -15.20 -2.07
C TRP A 63 -14.57 -15.22 -3.12
N SER A 64 -15.12 -14.08 -3.44
CA SER A 64 -16.06 -13.95 -4.56
C SER A 64 -15.35 -14.21 -5.89
N PRO A 65 -16.07 -14.56 -6.96
CA PRO A 65 -15.50 -14.47 -8.31
C PRO A 65 -14.93 -13.08 -8.58
N ALA A 66 -13.86 -13.02 -9.38
CA ALA A 66 -13.26 -11.78 -9.82
C ALA A 66 -14.30 -10.89 -10.54
N ARG A 67 -14.18 -9.58 -10.33
CA ARG A 67 -15.02 -8.55 -10.99
C ARG A 67 -14.13 -7.49 -11.57
N THR A 68 -14.38 -7.17 -12.83
CA THR A 68 -13.63 -6.16 -13.58
C THR A 68 -14.06 -4.74 -13.19
N ILE A 69 -13.09 -3.89 -12.90
CA ILE A 69 -13.26 -2.45 -12.67
C ILE A 69 -13.02 -1.69 -13.95
N ALA A 70 -11.90 -1.97 -14.61
CA ALA A 70 -11.50 -1.35 -15.87
C ALA A 70 -10.71 -2.38 -16.70
N ALA A 71 -10.85 -2.35 -18.02
CA ALA A 71 -10.17 -3.29 -18.91
C ALA A 71 -9.68 -2.59 -20.18
N LYS A 72 -8.66 -3.19 -20.83
CA LYS A 72 -8.07 -2.72 -22.09
C LYS A 72 -7.62 -1.27 -22.03
N ARG A 73 -6.98 -0.92 -20.92
CA ARG A 73 -6.42 0.42 -20.68
C ARG A 73 -4.90 0.33 -20.59
N PRO A 74 -4.17 1.42 -20.84
CA PRO A 74 -2.71 1.46 -20.78
C PRO A 74 -2.23 1.54 -19.31
N PHE A 75 -2.55 0.51 -18.51
CA PHE A 75 -2.12 0.44 -17.12
C PHE A 75 -0.60 0.54 -17.04
N PHE A 76 -0.13 1.36 -16.09
CA PHE A 76 1.29 1.44 -15.80
C PHE A 76 1.70 0.28 -14.89
N HIS A 77 2.61 -0.55 -15.38
CA HIS A 77 3.11 -1.71 -14.66
C HIS A 77 4.42 -1.38 -13.96
N HIS A 78 4.36 -1.07 -12.69
CA HIS A 78 5.54 -0.84 -11.85
C HIS A 78 5.35 -1.50 -10.48
N PRO A 79 6.37 -2.17 -9.91
CA PRO A 79 6.21 -2.92 -8.66
C PRO A 79 5.72 -2.07 -7.47
N ALA A 80 5.99 -0.78 -7.49
CA ALA A 80 5.60 0.16 -6.44
C ALA A 80 4.25 0.86 -6.68
N GLU A 81 3.63 0.68 -7.85
CA GLU A 81 2.32 1.23 -8.20
C GLU A 81 1.26 0.16 -8.01
N LEU A 82 0.64 0.16 -6.84
CA LEU A 82 -0.40 -0.80 -6.51
C LEU A 82 -1.77 -0.15 -6.72
N PRO A 83 -2.62 -0.70 -7.61
CA PRO A 83 -4.00 -0.24 -7.71
C PRO A 83 -4.71 -0.52 -6.40
N GLU A 84 -5.58 0.38 -5.99
CA GLU A 84 -6.28 0.24 -4.73
C GLU A 84 -7.78 0.42 -4.91
N VAL A 85 -8.56 -0.41 -4.21
CA VAL A 85 -10.01 -0.27 -4.10
C VAL A 85 -10.36 -0.07 -2.64
N ILE A 86 -10.99 1.03 -2.31
CA ILE A 86 -11.46 1.31 -0.95
C ILE A 86 -12.99 1.39 -0.90
N ALA A 87 -13.55 1.11 0.25
CA ALA A 87 -14.96 1.36 0.51
C ALA A 87 -15.13 2.65 1.34
N LEU A 88 -16.00 3.53 0.87
CA LEU A 88 -16.45 4.68 1.65
C LEU A 88 -17.48 4.25 2.70
N PRO A 89 -17.65 5.01 3.81
CA PRO A 89 -18.65 4.72 4.83
C PRO A 89 -20.10 4.64 4.30
N ASN A 90 -20.42 5.32 3.19
CA ASN A 90 -21.73 5.24 2.55
C ASN A 90 -21.92 3.98 1.67
N GLY A 91 -20.92 3.08 1.63
CA GLY A 91 -20.94 1.83 0.87
C GLY A 91 -20.45 1.93 -0.57
N THR A 92 -20.16 3.13 -1.08
CA THR A 92 -19.57 3.30 -2.42
C THR A 92 -18.13 2.77 -2.44
N LEU A 93 -17.77 2.08 -3.50
CA LEU A 93 -16.38 1.70 -3.78
C LEU A 93 -15.72 2.78 -4.65
N LEU A 94 -14.50 3.14 -4.31
CA LEU A 94 -13.62 3.94 -5.15
C LEU A 94 -12.38 3.11 -5.49
N ALA A 95 -11.99 3.12 -6.76
CA ALA A 95 -10.74 2.53 -7.23
C ALA A 95 -9.82 3.62 -7.76
N HIS A 96 -8.50 3.47 -7.54
CA HIS A 96 -7.50 4.24 -8.28
C HIS A 96 -6.46 3.31 -8.90
N TRP A 97 -5.84 3.77 -9.97
CA TRP A 97 -4.74 3.12 -10.66
C TRP A 97 -3.96 4.15 -11.47
N ILE A 98 -2.85 3.73 -12.02
CA ILE A 98 -1.99 4.57 -12.86
C ILE A 98 -2.06 4.10 -14.31
N GLU A 99 -2.07 5.05 -15.25
CA GLU A 99 -1.98 4.78 -16.67
C GLU A 99 -0.89 5.63 -17.31
N THR A 100 -0.25 5.08 -18.34
CA THR A 100 0.60 5.84 -19.24
C THR A 100 -0.28 6.50 -20.31
N PRO A 101 -0.34 7.83 -20.39
CA PRO A 101 -1.13 8.51 -21.41
C PRO A 101 -0.63 8.18 -22.83
N GLU A 102 -1.55 8.16 -23.80
CA GLU A 102 -1.21 7.93 -25.20
C GLU A 102 -0.20 8.99 -25.71
N GLY A 103 0.86 8.52 -26.36
CA GLY A 103 1.91 9.36 -26.92
C GLY A 103 2.97 9.81 -25.90
N ALA A 104 2.95 9.24 -24.69
CA ALA A 104 3.96 9.50 -23.66
C ALA A 104 4.74 8.20 -23.37
N ASP A 105 6.07 8.31 -23.28
CA ASP A 105 6.91 7.15 -22.92
C ASP A 105 7.11 7.02 -21.41
N GLU A 106 7.04 8.12 -20.64
CA GLU A 106 7.41 8.17 -19.22
C GLU A 106 6.40 8.93 -18.34
N ALA A 107 5.31 9.44 -18.93
CA ALA A 107 4.29 10.12 -18.13
C ALA A 107 3.34 9.11 -17.48
N GLU A 108 2.88 9.46 -16.31
CA GLU A 108 1.94 8.69 -15.50
C GLU A 108 0.77 9.58 -15.08
N PHE A 109 -0.47 9.08 -15.18
CA PHE A 109 -1.65 9.79 -14.69
C PHE A 109 -2.41 8.90 -13.72
N VAL A 110 -2.82 9.48 -12.60
CA VAL A 110 -3.70 8.81 -11.62
C VAL A 110 -5.13 8.86 -12.13
N TYR A 111 -5.74 7.71 -12.30
CA TYR A 111 -7.16 7.54 -12.63
C TYR A 111 -7.96 7.07 -11.43
N VAL A 112 -9.23 7.47 -11.40
CA VAL A 112 -10.22 7.01 -10.41
C VAL A 112 -11.49 6.57 -11.10
N SER A 113 -12.18 5.63 -10.48
CA SER A 113 -13.54 5.20 -10.85
C SER A 113 -14.33 4.88 -9.60
N ALA A 114 -15.64 5.03 -9.65
CA ALA A 114 -16.57 4.82 -8.54
C ALA A 114 -17.63 3.78 -8.87
N SER A 115 -18.06 3.01 -7.86
CA SER A 115 -19.17 2.08 -7.99
C SER A 115 -20.05 2.06 -6.75
N LYS A 116 -21.37 2.13 -6.92
CA LYS A 116 -22.36 2.04 -5.84
C LYS A 116 -22.80 0.59 -5.54
N ASP A 117 -22.66 -0.30 -6.51
CA ASP A 117 -23.13 -1.68 -6.45
C ASP A 117 -22.01 -2.73 -6.58
N GLY A 118 -20.76 -2.28 -6.80
CA GLY A 118 -19.61 -3.14 -7.03
C GLY A 118 -19.69 -3.92 -8.36
N VAL A 119 -20.56 -3.53 -9.28
CA VAL A 119 -20.75 -4.17 -10.59
C VAL A 119 -20.57 -3.17 -11.72
N LYS A 120 -21.24 -2.03 -11.60
CA LYS A 120 -21.15 -0.93 -12.57
C LYS A 120 -20.22 0.14 -12.04
N TRP A 121 -19.17 0.41 -12.80
CA TRP A 121 -18.17 1.43 -12.48
C TRP A 121 -18.40 2.67 -13.36
N SER A 122 -18.14 3.85 -12.82
CA SER A 122 -18.16 5.10 -13.59
C SER A 122 -17.07 5.06 -14.67
N ALA A 123 -17.22 5.91 -15.69
CA ALA A 123 -16.11 6.14 -16.61
C ALA A 123 -14.87 6.61 -15.82
N PRO A 124 -13.67 6.08 -16.11
CA PRO A 124 -12.45 6.53 -15.47
C PRO A 124 -12.21 8.02 -15.65
N ALA A 125 -11.87 8.70 -14.59
CA ALA A 125 -11.53 10.12 -14.57
C ALA A 125 -10.14 10.35 -14.00
N VAL A 126 -9.41 11.32 -14.55
CA VAL A 126 -8.10 11.71 -14.00
C VAL A 126 -8.29 12.43 -12.66
N ALA A 127 -7.57 11.99 -11.65
CA ALA A 127 -7.71 12.42 -10.26
C ALA A 127 -7.00 13.76 -9.93
N HIS A 128 -6.36 14.39 -10.91
CA HIS A 128 -5.59 15.64 -10.75
C HIS A 128 -5.88 16.65 -11.87
N LYS A 129 -5.52 17.92 -11.65
CA LYS A 129 -5.77 19.01 -12.62
C LYS A 129 -4.67 19.15 -13.66
N ASP A 130 -3.44 18.89 -13.24
CA ASP A 130 -2.31 18.95 -14.17
C ASP A 130 -2.46 17.93 -15.29
N ARG A 131 -2.09 18.34 -16.52
CA ARG A 131 -2.16 17.52 -17.74
C ARG A 131 -0.84 17.55 -18.50
N HIS A 132 0.22 18.08 -17.89
CA HIS A 132 1.56 17.94 -18.46
C HIS A 132 1.96 16.48 -18.48
N MET A 133 2.69 16.07 -19.52
CA MET A 133 3.19 14.71 -19.67
C MET A 133 4.41 14.49 -18.78
N VAL A 134 4.15 14.37 -17.49
CA VAL A 134 5.12 14.10 -16.42
C VAL A 134 4.57 13.05 -15.48
N GLN A 135 5.38 12.61 -14.52
CA GLN A 135 4.94 11.66 -13.49
C GLN A 135 3.84 12.26 -12.61
N HIS A 136 2.73 11.52 -12.50
CA HIS A 136 1.66 11.69 -11.51
C HIS A 136 1.33 10.29 -10.98
N GLY A 137 2.07 9.81 -9.97
CA GLY A 137 1.98 8.42 -9.55
C GLY A 137 2.34 8.20 -8.09
N LEU A 138 2.66 6.96 -7.74
CA LEU A 138 3.02 6.50 -6.40
C LEU A 138 1.93 6.84 -5.37
N ALA A 139 0.69 6.58 -5.77
CA ALA A 139 -0.52 7.02 -5.11
C ALA A 139 -0.95 6.11 -3.95
N SER A 140 -1.67 6.69 -2.99
CA SER A 140 -2.42 5.97 -1.96
C SER A 140 -3.70 6.72 -1.60
N MET A 141 -4.74 5.99 -1.13
CA MET A 141 -6.07 6.56 -0.93
C MET A 141 -6.68 6.09 0.40
N VAL A 142 -7.46 6.96 1.06
CA VAL A 142 -8.21 6.62 2.26
C VAL A 142 -9.57 7.33 2.27
N ALA A 143 -10.60 6.69 2.83
CA ALA A 143 -11.88 7.34 3.10
C ALA A 143 -11.68 8.48 4.11
N SER A 144 -11.83 9.73 3.69
CA SER A 144 -11.64 10.92 4.53
C SER A 144 -12.94 11.46 5.10
N GLY A 145 -14.06 11.18 4.45
CA GLY A 145 -15.42 11.57 4.88
C GLY A 145 -16.46 10.48 4.62
N PRO A 146 -17.73 10.72 4.93
CA PRO A 146 -18.80 9.75 4.69
C PRO A 146 -18.98 9.36 3.22
N ALA A 147 -18.71 10.30 2.31
CA ALA A 147 -18.92 10.19 0.87
C ALA A 147 -17.75 10.76 0.06
N GLU A 148 -16.55 10.77 0.63
CA GLU A 148 -15.34 11.28 -0.04
C GLU A 148 -14.09 10.53 0.42
N ALA A 149 -13.08 10.52 -0.44
CA ALA A 149 -11.75 10.01 -0.17
C ALA A 149 -10.70 11.11 -0.33
N SER A 150 -9.59 10.97 0.38
CA SER A 150 -8.34 11.67 0.11
C SER A 150 -7.40 10.74 -0.60
N LEU A 151 -6.93 11.14 -1.76
CA LEU A 151 -5.91 10.48 -2.55
C LEU A 151 -4.67 11.36 -2.56
N VAL A 152 -3.51 10.80 -2.24
CA VAL A 152 -2.22 11.48 -2.30
C VAL A 152 -1.34 10.83 -3.36
N TRP A 153 -0.54 11.64 -4.05
CA TRP A 153 0.37 11.16 -5.11
C TRP A 153 1.60 12.07 -5.22
N LEU A 154 2.58 11.62 -5.95
CA LEU A 154 3.76 12.40 -6.30
C LEU A 154 3.60 12.99 -7.69
N GLN A 155 3.89 14.28 -7.83
CA GLN A 155 3.83 15.04 -9.09
C GLN A 155 5.19 15.63 -9.41
N ALA A 156 5.79 15.21 -10.51
CA ALA A 156 6.97 15.88 -11.06
C ALA A 156 6.59 17.25 -11.60
N LEU A 157 7.41 18.25 -11.36
CA LEU A 157 7.18 19.60 -11.86
C LEU A 157 7.81 19.84 -13.23
N LYS A 158 8.92 19.14 -13.55
CA LYS A 158 9.66 19.26 -14.81
C LYS A 158 10.42 17.94 -15.07
N GLY A 159 9.83 17.00 -15.80
CA GLY A 159 10.52 15.76 -16.16
C GLY A 159 11.16 15.04 -14.95
N GLU A 160 12.04 14.10 -15.20
CA GLU A 160 12.62 13.24 -14.14
C GLU A 160 13.61 13.96 -13.20
N GLU A 161 14.27 15.01 -13.65
CA GLU A 161 15.33 15.72 -12.89
C GLU A 161 14.81 16.91 -12.07
N GLY A 162 13.51 17.19 -12.15
CA GLY A 162 12.89 18.34 -11.46
C GLY A 162 12.49 18.00 -10.02
N PRO A 163 12.16 19.02 -9.22
CA PRO A 163 11.56 18.80 -7.91
C PRO A 163 10.21 18.12 -8.06
N VAL A 164 9.91 17.25 -7.10
CA VAL A 164 8.64 16.49 -7.02
C VAL A 164 7.84 16.98 -5.83
N SER A 165 6.57 17.21 -6.04
CA SER A 165 5.63 17.62 -5.00
C SER A 165 4.80 16.45 -4.52
N LEU A 166 4.54 16.42 -3.22
CA LEU A 166 3.48 15.59 -2.62
C LEU A 166 2.16 16.34 -2.78
N MET A 167 1.23 15.76 -3.51
CA MET A 167 -0.08 16.33 -3.82
C MET A 167 -1.20 15.58 -3.14
N ARG A 168 -2.34 16.22 -2.98
CA ARG A 168 -3.58 15.61 -2.50
C ARG A 168 -4.77 16.04 -3.34
N SER A 169 -5.62 15.07 -3.69
CA SER A 169 -6.98 15.28 -4.19
C SER A 169 -8.02 14.83 -3.18
N VAL A 170 -9.14 15.52 -3.13
CA VAL A 170 -10.39 15.04 -2.51
C VAL A 170 -11.29 14.55 -3.64
N ILE A 171 -11.67 13.28 -3.57
CA ILE A 171 -12.50 12.60 -4.56
C ILE A 171 -13.86 12.29 -3.94
N SER A 172 -14.93 12.70 -4.61
CA SER A 172 -16.31 12.41 -4.17
C SER A 172 -16.71 10.95 -4.43
N ALA A 173 -17.83 10.53 -3.83
CA ALA A 173 -18.37 9.19 -4.00
C ALA A 173 -18.81 8.84 -5.45
N ASP A 174 -18.91 9.81 -6.34
CA ASP A 174 -19.15 9.61 -7.78
C ASP A 174 -17.89 9.67 -8.63
N GLY A 175 -16.70 9.78 -7.99
CA GLY A 175 -15.40 9.82 -8.65
C GLY A 175 -14.96 11.20 -9.12
N ALA A 176 -15.67 12.29 -8.76
CA ALA A 176 -15.32 13.64 -9.19
C ALA A 176 -14.23 14.24 -8.30
N LEU A 177 -13.31 14.99 -8.90
CA LEU A 177 -12.30 15.79 -8.20
C LEU A 177 -12.96 17.02 -7.58
N LEU A 178 -13.01 17.08 -6.25
CA LEU A 178 -13.58 18.20 -5.49
C LEU A 178 -12.53 19.27 -5.14
N LYS A 179 -11.34 18.85 -4.76
CA LYS A 179 -10.25 19.72 -4.30
C LYS A 179 -8.91 19.12 -4.65
N GLU A 180 -7.95 19.98 -4.93
CA GLU A 180 -6.55 19.62 -5.12
C GLU A 180 -5.66 20.62 -4.39
N GLU A 181 -4.61 20.13 -3.74
CA GLU A 181 -3.66 20.96 -3.00
C GLU A 181 -2.27 20.30 -2.95
N SER A 182 -1.23 21.14 -2.91
CA SER A 182 0.14 20.70 -2.66
C SER A 182 0.38 20.63 -1.14
N LEU A 183 0.99 19.54 -0.68
CA LEU A 183 1.29 19.30 0.74
C LEU A 183 2.77 19.57 1.05
N ASP A 184 3.67 19.18 0.14
CA ASP A 184 5.11 19.39 0.24
C ASP A 184 5.66 19.55 -1.17
N SER A 185 6.66 20.40 -1.36
CA SER A 185 7.17 20.81 -2.69
C SER A 185 8.53 20.22 -3.05
N ASP A 186 9.13 19.45 -2.15
CA ASP A 186 10.44 18.83 -2.38
C ASP A 186 10.50 17.47 -1.65
N VAL A 187 10.13 16.41 -2.37
CA VAL A 187 10.04 15.04 -1.84
C VAL A 187 10.78 14.05 -2.73
N CYS A 188 11.04 12.86 -2.24
CA CYS A 188 11.63 11.79 -3.04
C CYS A 188 10.69 11.40 -4.20
N ASN A 189 11.23 11.35 -5.41
CA ASN A 189 10.46 11.16 -6.66
C ASN A 189 10.02 9.72 -6.96
N CYS A 190 10.47 8.73 -6.21
CA CYS A 190 10.31 7.32 -6.60
C CYS A 190 9.82 6.40 -5.47
N CYS A 191 9.34 6.96 -4.37
CA CYS A 191 8.88 6.16 -3.24
C CYS A 191 7.38 6.31 -3.04
N PRO A 192 6.59 5.22 -3.02
CA PRO A 192 5.16 5.26 -2.74
C PRO A 192 4.81 6.03 -1.47
N THR A 193 3.64 6.62 -1.49
CA THR A 193 3.05 7.32 -0.34
C THR A 193 2.22 6.36 0.51
N ALA A 194 1.90 6.76 1.75
CA ALA A 194 0.90 6.09 2.58
C ALA A 194 0.04 7.12 3.28
N ILE A 195 -1.28 7.05 3.13
CA ILE A 195 -2.22 7.90 3.84
C ILE A 195 -3.09 7.05 4.76
N VAL A 196 -3.28 7.52 6.00
CA VAL A 196 -4.17 6.89 6.98
C VAL A 196 -5.04 7.92 7.68
N LYS A 197 -6.21 7.45 8.16
CA LYS A 197 -7.13 8.26 8.97
C LYS A 197 -6.90 7.98 10.44
N THR A 198 -6.67 9.04 11.22
CA THR A 198 -6.61 9.02 12.69
C THR A 198 -7.87 9.61 13.31
N ALA A 199 -8.03 9.53 14.62
CA ALA A 199 -9.14 10.22 15.30
C ALA A 199 -9.05 11.76 15.18
N LYS A 200 -7.85 12.31 14.95
CA LYS A 200 -7.61 13.75 14.81
C LYS A 200 -7.70 14.26 13.39
N GLY A 201 -7.69 13.37 12.38
CA GLY A 201 -7.73 13.73 10.97
C GLY A 201 -6.97 12.77 10.07
N LEU A 202 -6.10 13.28 9.20
CA LEU A 202 -5.32 12.48 8.28
C LEU A 202 -3.82 12.55 8.62
N LEU A 203 -3.10 11.47 8.33
CA LEU A 203 -1.65 11.44 8.36
C LEU A 203 -1.15 10.84 7.03
N VAL A 204 -0.22 11.52 6.39
CA VAL A 204 0.50 11.03 5.22
C VAL A 204 1.93 10.75 5.64
N ALA A 205 2.43 9.54 5.37
CA ALA A 205 3.82 9.17 5.50
C ALA A 205 4.44 9.06 4.10
N TYR A 206 5.61 9.63 3.91
CA TYR A 206 6.29 9.68 2.62
C TYR A 206 7.81 9.81 2.83
N ARG A 207 8.58 9.57 1.78
CA ARG A 207 10.01 9.82 1.83
C ARG A 207 10.29 11.27 1.48
N GLY A 208 10.87 12.00 2.41
CA GLY A 208 11.33 13.36 2.20
C GLY A 208 12.57 13.42 1.29
N HIS A 209 12.92 14.61 0.88
CA HIS A 209 14.14 14.91 0.16
C HIS A 209 14.72 16.23 0.68
N THR A 210 16.03 16.34 0.67
CA THR A 210 16.74 17.59 0.97
C THR A 210 17.74 17.90 -0.14
N ARG A 211 18.18 19.14 -0.23
CA ARG A 211 19.21 19.55 -1.21
C ARG A 211 20.55 18.82 -1.06
N SER A 212 20.79 18.14 0.07
CA SER A 212 21.96 17.31 0.31
C SER A 212 21.69 15.81 0.11
N ASP A 213 20.60 15.45 -0.56
CA ASP A 213 20.14 14.09 -0.85
C ASP A 213 19.89 13.24 0.41
N ILE A 214 19.53 13.85 1.53
CA ILE A 214 19.03 13.11 2.69
C ILE A 214 17.55 12.78 2.41
N ARG A 215 17.20 11.48 2.48
CA ARG A 215 15.87 10.94 2.14
C ARG A 215 15.28 10.16 3.32
N ASP A 216 15.10 10.84 4.45
CA ASP A 216 14.47 10.28 5.64
C ASP A 216 12.93 10.27 5.52
N ILE A 217 12.26 9.43 6.32
CA ILE A 217 10.80 9.37 6.30
C ILE A 217 10.21 10.55 7.07
N ALA A 218 9.31 11.24 6.38
CA ALA A 218 8.54 12.37 6.89
C ALA A 218 7.06 11.98 7.05
N THR A 219 6.37 12.73 7.91
CA THR A 219 4.92 12.73 8.00
C THR A 219 4.37 14.15 7.93
N ILE A 220 3.20 14.29 7.32
CA ILE A 220 2.41 15.51 7.35
C ILE A 220 1.00 15.18 7.83
N ARG A 221 0.40 16.04 8.68
CA ARG A 221 -0.88 15.76 9.32
C ARG A 221 -1.92 16.82 8.98
N PHE A 222 -3.13 16.37 8.71
CA PHE A 222 -4.31 17.24 8.64
C PHE A 222 -5.06 17.17 9.97
N GLU A 223 -5.10 18.26 10.70
CA GLU A 223 -5.71 18.36 12.02
C GLU A 223 -6.32 19.74 12.21
N GLY A 224 -7.53 19.82 12.80
CA GLY A 224 -8.22 21.09 13.03
C GLY A 224 -8.54 21.85 11.73
N GLY A 225 -8.80 21.15 10.62
CA GLY A 225 -9.17 21.76 9.34
C GLY A 225 -7.98 22.26 8.49
N LYS A 226 -6.74 22.00 8.87
CA LYS A 226 -5.52 22.46 8.16
C LYS A 226 -4.41 21.42 8.15
N TRP A 227 -3.55 21.50 7.18
CA TRP A 227 -2.28 20.78 7.16
C TRP A 227 -1.27 21.45 8.08
N LEU A 228 -0.62 20.66 8.91
CA LEU A 228 0.47 21.09 9.78
C LEU A 228 1.81 20.92 9.05
N PRO A 229 2.88 21.62 9.48
CA PRO A 229 4.21 21.41 8.90
C PRO A 229 4.64 19.95 8.96
N SER A 230 5.34 19.51 7.91
CA SER A 230 5.94 18.16 7.87
C SER A 230 6.98 17.97 8.97
N LYS A 231 7.14 16.72 9.40
CA LYS A 231 8.12 16.32 10.41
C LYS A 231 8.79 15.01 10.01
N ILE A 232 10.10 14.95 10.15
CA ILE A 232 10.83 13.68 10.06
C ILE A 232 10.46 12.81 11.27
N ILE A 233 10.12 11.54 11.04
CA ILE A 233 9.77 10.58 12.10
C ILE A 233 10.99 10.31 12.97
N TYR A 234 12.11 9.99 12.30
CA TYR A 234 13.41 9.76 12.90
C TYR A 234 14.51 10.14 11.90
N PRO A 235 15.55 10.89 12.34
CA PRO A 235 16.63 11.30 11.44
C PRO A 235 17.62 10.14 11.25
N ASP A 236 17.35 9.26 10.28
CA ASP A 236 18.30 8.24 9.85
C ASP A 236 19.54 8.86 9.20
N ASN A 237 19.37 10.08 8.67
CA ASN A 237 20.36 10.81 7.88
C ASN A 237 20.82 10.00 6.65
N TRP A 238 19.87 9.28 6.05
CA TRP A 238 20.17 8.44 4.89
C TRP A 238 20.42 9.28 3.66
N LYS A 239 21.68 9.46 3.35
CA LYS A 239 22.13 10.18 2.16
C LYS A 239 22.20 9.23 0.98
N ILE A 240 21.40 9.48 -0.05
CA ILE A 240 21.36 8.68 -1.27
C ILE A 240 20.96 9.54 -2.48
N ASN A 241 21.83 9.57 -3.49
CA ASN A 241 21.53 10.15 -4.81
C ASN A 241 21.14 9.02 -5.79
N ALA A 242 20.02 8.37 -5.51
CA ALA A 242 19.45 7.28 -6.30
C ALA A 242 17.97 7.08 -5.92
N CYS A 243 17.28 6.24 -6.69
CA CYS A 243 15.88 5.85 -6.44
C CYS A 243 15.81 4.59 -5.58
N PRO A 244 15.51 4.68 -4.28
CA PRO A 244 15.42 3.50 -3.42
C PRO A 244 14.14 2.69 -3.67
N ILE A 245 13.09 3.26 -4.25
CA ILE A 245 11.79 2.62 -4.53
C ILE A 245 11.26 1.89 -3.29
N ASN A 246 11.33 2.55 -2.14
CA ASN A 246 10.94 1.98 -0.86
C ASN A 246 10.01 2.94 -0.10
N ALA A 247 8.75 2.56 -0.05
CA ALA A 247 7.70 3.29 0.66
C ALA A 247 7.92 3.30 2.17
N ALA A 248 7.35 4.30 2.83
CA ALA A 248 6.88 4.13 4.19
C ALA A 248 5.51 3.44 4.16
N SER A 249 5.25 2.54 5.10
CA SER A 249 3.92 1.98 5.33
C SER A 249 3.39 2.52 6.65
N ALA A 250 2.10 2.86 6.68
CA ALA A 250 1.45 3.41 7.87
C ALA A 250 0.15 2.66 8.19
N ALA A 251 -0.17 2.53 9.47
CA ALA A 251 -1.44 2.04 9.96
C ALA A 251 -1.92 2.91 11.11
N ALA A 252 -3.23 3.12 11.23
CA ALA A 252 -3.82 3.89 12.31
C ALA A 252 -5.06 3.19 12.89
N ASN A 253 -5.23 3.33 14.20
CA ASN A 253 -6.44 2.94 14.93
C ASN A 253 -6.69 3.96 16.03
N GLY A 254 -7.68 4.85 15.83
CA GLY A 254 -7.87 6.03 16.65
C GLY A 254 -6.65 6.95 16.57
N ASP A 255 -6.04 7.27 17.72
CA ASP A 255 -4.81 8.07 17.81
C ASP A 255 -3.52 7.23 17.81
N ASN A 256 -3.65 5.89 17.86
CA ASN A 256 -2.49 5.02 17.71
C ASN A 256 -2.11 4.92 16.24
N VAL A 257 -0.83 5.17 15.95
CA VAL A 257 -0.24 5.07 14.60
C VAL A 257 1.01 4.22 14.68
N ALA A 258 1.21 3.38 13.68
CA ALA A 258 2.48 2.69 13.44
C ALA A 258 2.97 3.05 12.04
N VAL A 259 4.26 3.36 11.91
CA VAL A 259 4.92 3.59 10.62
C VAL A 259 6.13 2.66 10.53
N ALA A 260 6.24 1.93 9.42
CA ALA A 260 7.39 1.09 9.11
C ALA A 260 8.06 1.59 7.83
N TRP A 261 9.40 1.55 7.80
CA TRP A 261 10.16 2.02 6.65
C TRP A 261 11.48 1.30 6.47
N TYR A 262 11.99 1.38 5.26
CA TYR A 262 13.33 0.95 4.90
C TYR A 262 14.32 2.11 4.98
N THR A 263 15.52 1.82 5.46
CA THR A 263 16.68 2.72 5.38
C THR A 263 17.95 1.90 5.10
N ALA A 264 18.90 2.50 4.44
CA ALA A 264 20.24 1.94 4.29
C ALA A 264 21.32 2.94 4.76
N ALA A 265 20.95 3.80 5.71
CA ALA A 265 21.91 4.68 6.39
C ALA A 265 23.06 3.85 6.99
N ASP A 266 24.27 4.41 6.96
CA ASP A 266 25.51 3.75 7.39
C ASP A 266 25.77 2.42 6.64
N GLU A 267 25.32 2.32 5.37
CA GLU A 267 25.45 1.12 4.52
C GLU A 267 24.78 -0.14 5.12
N LYS A 268 23.81 0.06 6.03
CA LYS A 268 23.07 -1.02 6.70
C LYS A 268 21.62 -1.06 6.24
N ALA A 269 21.34 -1.86 5.21
CA ALA A 269 19.99 -2.08 4.71
C ALA A 269 19.12 -2.76 5.77
N ARG A 270 18.08 -2.08 6.24
CA ARG A 270 17.21 -2.54 7.32
C ARG A 270 15.80 -1.99 7.20
N VAL A 271 14.86 -2.64 7.86
CA VAL A 271 13.51 -2.14 8.10
C VAL A 271 13.38 -1.77 9.57
N GLU A 272 12.90 -0.59 9.82
CA GLU A 272 12.60 -0.04 11.13
C GLU A 272 11.11 0.35 11.22
N MET A 273 10.61 0.50 12.44
CA MET A 273 9.27 1.01 12.70
C MET A 273 9.23 1.87 13.96
N ALA A 274 8.25 2.77 14.03
CA ALA A 274 7.97 3.57 15.22
C ALA A 274 6.46 3.66 15.49
N PHE A 275 6.10 3.85 16.76
CA PHE A 275 4.74 4.06 17.21
C PHE A 275 4.50 5.52 17.59
N SER A 276 3.24 5.96 17.39
CA SER A 276 2.69 7.19 17.95
C SER A 276 1.40 6.87 18.69
N LYS A 277 1.10 7.61 19.76
CA LYS A 277 -0.13 7.51 20.56
C LYS A 277 -0.98 8.79 20.52
N ASP A 278 -0.60 9.74 19.68
CA ASP A 278 -1.17 11.08 19.62
C ASP A 278 -1.52 11.53 18.19
N GLY A 279 -1.85 10.55 17.31
CA GLY A 279 -2.23 10.80 15.93
C GLY A 279 -1.04 11.19 15.04
N GLY A 280 0.18 10.76 15.38
CA GLY A 280 1.39 11.06 14.63
C GLY A 280 2.05 12.38 14.99
N ALA A 281 1.67 13.03 16.10
CA ALA A 281 2.32 14.28 16.54
C ALA A 281 3.75 14.05 17.05
N ALA A 282 3.97 12.91 17.70
CA ALA A 282 5.28 12.42 18.12
C ALA A 282 5.39 10.90 17.91
N PHE A 283 6.58 10.42 17.62
CA PHE A 283 6.88 9.00 17.45
C PHE A 283 7.90 8.51 18.49
N SER A 284 7.80 7.23 18.84
CA SER A 284 8.81 6.55 19.65
C SER A 284 10.16 6.51 18.92
N LYS A 285 11.22 6.14 19.63
CA LYS A 285 12.46 5.70 18.98
C LYS A 285 12.14 4.49 18.08
N PRO A 286 12.84 4.34 16.94
CA PRO A 286 12.64 3.22 16.04
C PRO A 286 12.98 1.89 16.71
N THR A 287 12.20 0.86 16.36
CA THR A 287 12.52 -0.54 16.63
C THR A 287 13.03 -1.18 15.35
N LEU A 288 14.17 -1.86 15.41
CA LEU A 288 14.68 -2.67 14.30
C LEU A 288 13.75 -3.87 14.06
N VAL A 289 13.19 -3.95 12.85
CA VAL A 289 12.26 -5.02 12.44
C VAL A 289 12.98 -6.14 11.70
N SER A 290 13.81 -5.83 10.72
CA SER A 290 14.53 -6.81 9.91
C SER A 290 15.65 -7.51 10.71
N THR A 291 16.05 -8.70 10.24
CA THR A 291 17.06 -9.54 10.89
C THR A 291 18.30 -9.75 10.05
N GLY A 292 18.21 -9.48 8.77
CA GLY A 292 19.30 -9.62 7.80
C GLY A 292 19.34 -8.45 6.83
N GLN A 293 19.84 -8.69 5.64
CA GLN A 293 19.95 -7.67 4.59
C GLN A 293 18.56 -7.47 3.94
N ALA A 294 17.87 -6.42 4.37
CA ALA A 294 16.53 -6.11 3.87
C ALA A 294 16.56 -5.59 2.42
N TYR A 295 15.59 -5.99 1.62
CA TYR A 295 15.20 -5.28 0.40
C TYR A 295 14.20 -4.16 0.72
N GLY A 296 13.51 -4.24 1.87
CA GLY A 296 12.49 -3.30 2.28
C GLY A 296 11.09 -3.76 1.93
N TYR A 297 10.35 -2.95 1.18
CA TYR A 297 8.97 -3.22 0.75
C TYR A 297 8.06 -3.56 1.94
N SER A 298 8.16 -2.72 2.98
CA SER A 298 7.47 -2.97 4.24
C SER A 298 5.98 -2.67 4.18
N SER A 299 5.20 -3.46 4.90
CA SER A 299 3.79 -3.20 5.18
C SER A 299 3.53 -3.37 6.68
N VAL A 300 2.66 -2.55 7.27
CA VAL A 300 2.35 -2.56 8.70
C VAL A 300 0.86 -2.53 8.96
N VAL A 301 0.41 -3.27 9.97
CA VAL A 301 -0.95 -3.18 10.52
C VAL A 301 -0.89 -3.10 12.04
N LEU A 302 -1.85 -2.39 12.64
CA LEU A 302 -2.03 -2.34 14.09
C LEU A 302 -2.96 -3.46 14.55
N ASN A 303 -2.58 -4.13 15.62
CA ASN A 303 -3.38 -5.14 16.31
C ASN A 303 -4.25 -4.51 17.40
N GLY A 304 -5.29 -5.25 17.85
CA GLY A 304 -6.22 -4.75 18.86
C GLY A 304 -5.61 -4.51 20.24
N ASP A 305 -4.46 -5.12 20.53
CA ASP A 305 -3.68 -4.95 21.78
C ASP A 305 -2.68 -3.78 21.72
N GLY A 306 -2.67 -3.03 20.62
CA GLY A 306 -1.74 -1.92 20.40
C GLY A 306 -0.36 -2.32 19.87
N SER A 307 -0.09 -3.61 19.70
CA SER A 307 1.09 -4.08 18.95
C SER A 307 0.90 -3.86 17.44
N ALA A 308 1.98 -3.97 16.68
CA ALA A 308 1.94 -3.90 15.22
C ALA A 308 2.54 -5.16 14.59
N THR A 309 1.92 -5.66 13.52
CA THR A 309 2.51 -6.69 12.68
C THR A 309 3.11 -6.02 11.45
N VAL A 310 4.38 -6.34 11.16
CA VAL A 310 5.12 -5.80 10.02
C VAL A 310 5.55 -6.94 9.11
N SER A 311 5.40 -6.76 7.80
CA SER A 311 6.00 -7.62 6.78
C SER A 311 7.10 -6.86 6.02
N TRP A 312 8.08 -7.58 5.49
CA TRP A 312 9.13 -7.01 4.64
C TRP A 312 9.75 -8.09 3.76
N LEU A 313 10.46 -7.65 2.71
CA LEU A 313 11.35 -8.48 1.93
C LEU A 313 12.77 -8.43 2.47
N GLU A 314 13.41 -9.60 2.57
CA GLU A 314 14.80 -9.77 2.97
C GLU A 314 15.53 -10.73 2.04
N ARG A 315 16.82 -10.52 1.81
CA ARG A 315 17.65 -11.41 1.00
C ARG A 315 17.73 -12.80 1.62
N GLY A 316 17.52 -13.84 0.82
CA GLY A 316 17.62 -15.25 1.25
C GLY A 316 16.66 -16.16 0.49
N GLY A 317 16.77 -17.48 0.74
CA GLY A 317 15.87 -18.47 0.11
C GLY A 317 16.03 -18.64 -1.40
N GLY A 318 17.20 -18.32 -1.95
CA GLY A 318 17.50 -18.34 -3.38
C GLY A 318 17.57 -16.93 -4.00
N ASP A 319 16.71 -16.00 -3.57
CA ASP A 319 16.75 -14.58 -3.90
C ASP A 319 16.13 -13.77 -2.76
N ALA A 320 14.81 -13.89 -2.49
CA ALA A 320 14.12 -13.13 -1.47
C ALA A 320 13.18 -14.00 -0.62
N ARG A 321 12.92 -13.51 0.60
CA ARG A 321 11.95 -14.04 1.54
C ARG A 321 11.00 -12.94 1.99
N VAL A 322 9.73 -13.24 2.10
CA VAL A 322 8.76 -12.41 2.81
C VAL A 322 8.72 -12.86 4.26
N LEU A 323 9.07 -11.97 5.14
CA LEU A 323 9.11 -12.19 6.57
C LEU A 323 8.05 -11.34 7.26
N VAL A 324 7.54 -11.84 8.37
CA VAL A 324 6.62 -11.12 9.26
C VAL A 324 7.11 -11.18 10.70
N ARG A 325 6.82 -10.12 11.45
CA ARG A 325 7.11 -10.00 12.88
C ARG A 325 6.06 -9.14 13.53
N THR A 326 5.69 -9.45 14.77
CA THR A 326 4.95 -8.49 15.59
C THR A 326 5.91 -7.78 16.52
N VAL A 327 5.70 -6.47 16.65
CA VAL A 327 6.37 -5.61 17.60
C VAL A 327 5.35 -5.16 18.64
N ALA A 328 5.63 -5.39 19.91
CA ALA A 328 4.75 -4.98 21.01
C ALA A 328 4.69 -3.43 21.11
N ALA A 329 3.65 -2.91 21.77
CA ALA A 329 3.45 -1.46 21.92
C ALA A 329 4.55 -0.74 22.71
N ASP A 330 5.40 -1.47 23.43
CA ASP A 330 6.60 -0.96 24.11
C ASP A 330 7.86 -0.98 23.24
N GLY A 331 7.75 -1.47 21.98
CA GLY A 331 8.85 -1.59 21.03
C GLY A 331 9.58 -2.95 21.08
N THR A 332 9.15 -3.88 21.93
CA THR A 332 9.77 -5.21 21.98
C THR A 332 9.44 -6.01 20.71
N ALA A 333 10.48 -6.39 19.96
CA ALA A 333 10.36 -7.16 18.74
C ALA A 333 10.19 -8.66 19.03
N GLY A 334 9.10 -9.25 18.56
CA GLY A 334 8.82 -10.68 18.69
C GLY A 334 9.63 -11.55 17.71
N PRO A 335 9.37 -12.86 17.64
CA PRO A 335 10.00 -13.75 16.69
C PRO A 335 9.65 -13.41 15.23
N VAL A 336 10.52 -13.81 14.31
CA VAL A 336 10.32 -13.68 12.86
C VAL A 336 9.73 -14.97 12.31
N THR A 337 8.78 -14.84 11.38
CA THR A 337 8.19 -15.96 10.65
C THR A 337 8.36 -15.71 9.15
N GLU A 338 8.87 -16.70 8.42
CA GLU A 338 8.87 -16.70 6.96
C GLU A 338 7.49 -17.11 6.45
N VAL A 339 6.90 -16.32 5.55
CA VAL A 339 5.57 -16.58 4.99
C VAL A 339 5.60 -16.91 3.50
N ALA A 340 6.62 -16.45 2.77
CA ALA A 340 6.87 -16.78 1.38
C ALA A 340 8.36 -16.65 1.06
N LYS A 341 8.81 -17.31 -0.01
CA LYS A 341 10.15 -17.18 -0.59
C LYS A 341 10.10 -17.39 -2.09
N GLY A 342 11.02 -16.78 -2.83
CA GLY A 342 11.10 -16.92 -4.27
C GLY A 342 11.87 -15.78 -4.91
N ASP A 343 11.62 -15.59 -6.20
CA ASP A 343 12.13 -14.45 -6.93
C ASP A 343 11.54 -13.14 -6.39
N ARG A 344 12.38 -12.13 -6.21
CA ARG A 344 12.01 -10.83 -5.63
C ARG A 344 10.92 -10.13 -6.44
N HIS A 345 10.98 -10.18 -7.76
CA HIS A 345 10.03 -9.51 -8.64
C HIS A 345 8.66 -10.17 -8.57
N ASN A 346 8.62 -11.51 -8.47
CA ASN A 346 7.38 -12.27 -8.32
C ASN A 346 6.73 -12.09 -6.94
N LEU A 347 7.52 -11.89 -5.88
CA LEU A 347 6.99 -11.62 -4.54
C LEU A 347 6.44 -10.20 -4.40
N GLY A 348 6.92 -9.25 -5.22
CA GLY A 348 6.43 -7.88 -5.27
C GLY A 348 6.50 -7.13 -3.93
N TYR A 349 5.53 -6.25 -3.71
CA TYR A 349 5.31 -5.55 -2.43
C TYR A 349 4.32 -6.34 -1.57
N PRO A 350 4.77 -7.07 -0.52
CA PRO A 350 3.84 -7.75 0.36
C PRO A 350 2.93 -6.75 1.08
N ARG A 351 1.62 -7.05 1.12
CA ARG A 351 0.63 -6.17 1.74
C ARG A 351 -0.06 -6.90 2.87
N LEU A 352 -0.07 -6.28 4.04
CA LEU A 352 -0.81 -6.74 5.21
C LEU A 352 -2.16 -6.05 5.28
N LEU A 353 -3.16 -6.78 5.78
CA LEU A 353 -4.47 -6.24 6.11
C LEU A 353 -4.93 -6.78 7.46
N ARG A 354 -5.45 -5.89 8.32
CA ARG A 354 -6.16 -6.27 9.53
C ARG A 354 -7.66 -6.20 9.29
N SER A 355 -8.35 -7.35 9.41
CA SER A 355 -9.80 -7.48 9.34
C SER A 355 -10.32 -8.12 10.62
N GLY A 356 -10.92 -7.34 11.49
CA GLY A 356 -11.30 -7.78 12.85
C GLY A 356 -10.10 -8.33 13.63
N ALA A 357 -10.19 -9.58 14.08
CA ALA A 357 -9.08 -10.27 14.77
C ALA A 357 -8.09 -10.97 13.82
N GLN A 358 -8.35 -10.97 12.52
CA GLN A 358 -7.55 -11.68 11.53
C GLN A 358 -6.54 -10.76 10.86
N THR A 359 -5.33 -11.27 10.61
CA THR A 359 -4.31 -10.58 9.81
C THR A 359 -4.07 -11.36 8.53
N TRP A 360 -4.29 -10.71 7.41
CA TRP A 360 -4.09 -11.24 6.07
C TRP A 360 -2.78 -10.71 5.49
N ILE A 361 -2.18 -11.48 4.58
CA ILE A 361 -1.05 -11.04 3.77
C ILE A 361 -1.25 -11.49 2.32
N VAL A 362 -0.92 -10.63 1.38
CA VAL A 362 -0.67 -10.98 -0.01
C VAL A 362 0.80 -10.77 -0.32
N ALA A 363 1.42 -11.74 -1.01
CA ALA A 363 2.79 -11.69 -1.49
C ALA A 363 2.86 -12.39 -2.86
N GLY A 364 3.13 -11.63 -3.91
CA GLY A 364 2.91 -12.09 -5.28
C GLY A 364 1.45 -12.47 -5.49
N THR A 365 1.21 -13.73 -5.88
CA THR A 365 -0.13 -14.29 -6.07
C THR A 365 -0.65 -15.09 -4.88
N ASP A 366 0.11 -15.18 -3.81
CA ASP A 366 -0.27 -15.89 -2.59
C ASP A 366 -1.02 -14.98 -1.61
N VAL A 367 -2.28 -15.30 -1.32
CA VAL A 367 -3.06 -14.66 -0.24
C VAL A 367 -3.22 -15.62 0.91
N LYS A 368 -2.78 -15.20 2.09
CA LYS A 368 -2.76 -16.06 3.29
C LYS A 368 -3.34 -15.35 4.52
N LEU A 369 -4.01 -16.12 5.35
CA LEU A 369 -4.33 -15.73 6.72
C LEU A 369 -3.13 -16.08 7.61
N LEU A 370 -2.59 -15.09 8.32
CA LEU A 370 -1.53 -15.33 9.29
C LEU A 370 -2.08 -16.02 10.54
N PRO A 371 -1.32 -16.92 11.18
CA PRO A 371 -1.75 -17.54 12.43
C PRO A 371 -2.14 -16.50 13.47
N ALA A 372 -3.26 -16.73 14.17
CA ALA A 372 -3.60 -15.96 15.36
C ALA A 372 -2.50 -16.15 16.41
N LYS A 373 -2.15 -15.07 17.12
CA LYS A 373 -1.25 -15.11 18.25
C LYS A 373 -1.98 -15.52 19.51
#